data_a56b7986f58f7887c5ddf67b5d492aee
#
_entry.id   a56b7986f58f7887c5ddf67b5d492aee
#
_cell.length_a   1.000
_cell.length_b   1.000
_cell.length_c   1.000
_cell.angle_alpha   90.00
_cell.angle_beta   90.00
_cell.angle_gamma   90.00
#
_symmetry.space_group_name_H-M   'P 1'
#
loop_
_entity.id
_entity.type
_entity.pdbx_description
1 polymer ?
#
loop_
_entity_poly.entity_id
_entity_poly.type
_entity_poly.pdbx_seq_one_letter_code
_entity_poly.pdbx_strand_id
1 'polypeptide(L)'
;MPKKRIPWDEYLEKISDMLTTLTDEQRKELLNHISVVKFKKNDIIYKEGDLPTNLLCLVSGKVKIYKEGVGGRPQIMRVLGETEYFAYRAYMANEPFITAAAAFEPCVVLKVPLGIVVKIIQENAMLGWFFIQKLAHDLGQSDERTVNLTQKHIRGRLAESLLFLKESYGLEEDGSTLSIYLSREDLANLSNMTTSNAIRTLSAFASERLVAIDGRKIKFMNIAELEKISKIG
;
A
#
# COMPACT_ATOMS: atom_id res chain seq x y z
N MET A 1 -33.67 -9.53 9.21
CA MET A 1 -32.50 -10.30 8.68
C MET A 1 -31.43 -10.31 9.75
N PRO A 2 -30.90 -11.46 10.18
CA PRO A 2 -29.84 -11.50 11.17
C PRO A 2 -28.60 -10.83 10.57
N LYS A 3 -28.03 -9.82 11.27
CA LYS A 3 -26.72 -9.26 10.95
C LYS A 3 -25.72 -10.42 10.98
N LYS A 4 -25.13 -10.79 9.82
CA LYS A 4 -24.02 -11.73 9.78
C LYS A 4 -22.98 -11.23 10.78
N ARG A 5 -22.72 -12.03 11.83
CA ARG A 5 -21.63 -11.77 12.77
C ARG A 5 -20.35 -11.63 11.94
N ILE A 6 -19.74 -10.46 12.04
CA ILE A 6 -18.42 -10.22 11.47
C ILE A 6 -17.49 -11.19 12.20
N PRO A 7 -16.63 -11.94 11.51
CA PRO A 7 -15.64 -12.80 12.18
C PRO A 7 -14.57 -11.91 12.80
N TRP A 8 -14.86 -11.35 13.97
CA TRP A 8 -13.98 -10.42 14.67
C TRP A 8 -12.60 -11.03 14.93
N ASP A 9 -12.54 -12.30 15.26
CA ASP A 9 -11.28 -12.98 15.58
C ASP A 9 -10.29 -12.93 14.42
N GLU A 10 -10.75 -13.15 13.19
CA GLU A 10 -9.92 -13.04 11.98
C GLU A 10 -9.41 -11.62 11.75
N TYR A 11 -10.23 -10.60 12.04
CA TYR A 11 -9.84 -9.21 11.85
C TYR A 11 -8.91 -8.70 12.94
N LEU A 12 -9.08 -9.17 14.18
CA LEU A 12 -8.23 -8.81 15.30
C LEU A 12 -6.82 -9.38 15.18
N GLU A 13 -6.68 -10.54 14.57
CA GLU A 13 -5.37 -11.12 14.24
C GLU A 13 -4.56 -10.18 13.35
N LYS A 14 -5.20 -9.48 12.40
CA LYS A 14 -4.55 -8.54 11.48
C LYS A 14 -4.02 -7.26 12.13
N ILE A 15 -4.47 -6.92 13.34
CA ILE A 15 -3.99 -5.78 14.13
C ILE A 15 -3.33 -6.23 15.43
N SER A 16 -2.98 -7.50 15.54
CA SER A 16 -2.43 -8.10 16.77
C SER A 16 -1.13 -7.41 17.21
N ASP A 17 -0.30 -6.96 16.29
CA ASP A 17 0.95 -6.23 16.57
C ASP A 17 0.68 -4.91 17.33
N MET A 18 -0.35 -4.17 16.96
CA MET A 18 -0.79 -2.97 17.69
C MET A 18 -1.45 -3.36 19.03
N LEU A 19 -2.32 -4.37 19.03
CA LEU A 19 -3.05 -4.79 20.24
C LEU A 19 -2.12 -5.31 21.34
N THR A 20 -0.98 -5.90 21.01
CA THR A 20 0.01 -6.37 22.00
C THR A 20 0.68 -5.25 22.77
N THR A 21 0.63 -4.01 22.28
CA THR A 21 1.17 -2.83 22.99
C THR A 21 0.21 -2.28 24.06
N LEU A 22 -1.04 -2.76 24.07
CA LEU A 22 -2.13 -2.20 24.89
C LEU A 22 -2.35 -3.00 26.18
N THR A 23 -2.78 -2.31 27.26
CA THR A 23 -3.39 -2.98 28.42
C THR A 23 -4.75 -3.56 28.05
N ASP A 24 -5.29 -4.44 28.89
CA ASP A 24 -6.60 -5.06 28.65
C ASP A 24 -7.74 -4.02 28.61
N GLU A 25 -7.67 -2.98 29.44
CA GLU A 25 -8.63 -1.86 29.47
C GLU A 25 -8.56 -1.05 28.18
N GLN A 26 -7.34 -0.68 27.75
CA GLN A 26 -7.11 0.07 26.50
C GLN A 26 -7.53 -0.75 25.28
N ARG A 27 -7.24 -2.03 25.27
CA ARG A 27 -7.69 -2.96 24.23
C ARG A 27 -9.22 -2.98 24.13
N LYS A 28 -9.90 -3.12 25.26
CA LYS A 28 -11.36 -3.12 25.32
C LYS A 28 -11.94 -1.78 24.84
N GLU A 29 -11.37 -0.66 25.25
CA GLU A 29 -11.77 0.67 24.80
C GLU A 29 -11.63 0.80 23.27
N LEU A 30 -10.47 0.43 22.72
CA LEU A 30 -10.20 0.49 21.31
C LEU A 30 -11.17 -0.40 20.50
N LEU A 31 -11.38 -1.65 20.94
CA LEU A 31 -12.26 -2.61 20.27
C LEU A 31 -13.72 -2.16 20.23
N ASN A 32 -14.19 -1.44 21.25
CA ASN A 32 -15.55 -0.88 21.28
C ASN A 32 -15.80 0.19 20.19
N HIS A 33 -14.73 0.78 19.64
CA HIS A 33 -14.81 1.85 18.65
C HIS A 33 -14.39 1.43 17.25
N ILE A 34 -13.95 0.18 17.06
CA ILE A 34 -13.60 -0.33 15.74
C ILE A 34 -14.86 -0.53 14.89
N SER A 35 -14.76 -0.10 13.64
CA SER A 35 -15.74 -0.41 12.61
C SER A 35 -15.06 -1.03 11.38
N VAL A 36 -15.83 -1.84 10.64
CA VAL A 36 -15.36 -2.53 9.44
C VAL A 36 -16.04 -1.95 8.23
N VAL A 37 -15.26 -1.57 7.22
CA VAL A 37 -15.77 -1.03 5.96
C VAL A 37 -15.22 -1.87 4.80
N LYS A 38 -16.09 -2.20 3.85
CA LYS A 38 -15.73 -2.90 2.62
C LYS A 38 -15.76 -1.92 1.45
N PHE A 39 -14.73 -1.96 0.65
CA PHE A 39 -14.60 -1.15 -0.55
C PHE A 39 -14.56 -2.06 -1.78
N LYS A 40 -15.21 -1.62 -2.85
CA LYS A 40 -15.08 -2.23 -4.18
C LYS A 40 -13.84 -1.68 -4.87
N LYS A 41 -13.38 -2.36 -5.89
CA LYS A 41 -12.27 -1.86 -6.72
C LYS A 41 -12.56 -0.44 -7.21
N ASN A 42 -11.57 0.45 -7.07
CA ASN A 42 -11.57 1.88 -7.39
C ASN A 42 -12.43 2.77 -6.47
N ASP A 43 -13.07 2.23 -5.42
CA ASP A 43 -13.73 3.08 -4.44
C ASP A 43 -12.70 3.98 -3.76
N ILE A 44 -13.02 5.26 -3.61
CA ILE A 44 -12.19 6.24 -2.90
C ILE A 44 -12.36 6.03 -1.40
N ILE A 45 -11.25 5.87 -0.68
CA ILE A 45 -11.23 5.70 0.77
C ILE A 45 -11.11 7.06 1.46
N TYR A 46 -10.23 7.94 0.97
CA TYR A 46 -10.15 9.36 1.31
C TYR A 46 -9.56 10.16 0.15
N LYS A 47 -9.80 11.46 0.11
CA LYS A 47 -9.30 12.37 -0.93
C LYS A 47 -8.19 13.27 -0.39
N GLU A 48 -7.35 13.78 -1.27
CA GLU A 48 -6.45 14.88 -0.96
C GLU A 48 -7.26 16.09 -0.47
N GLY A 49 -6.81 16.74 0.61
CA GLY A 49 -7.50 17.85 1.26
C GLY A 49 -8.51 17.45 2.35
N ASP A 50 -8.95 16.19 2.41
CA ASP A 50 -9.84 15.73 3.50
C ASP A 50 -9.09 15.75 4.85
N LEU A 51 -9.83 16.00 5.93
CA LEU A 51 -9.28 15.92 7.30
C LEU A 51 -9.25 14.46 7.78
N PRO A 52 -8.14 13.98 8.32
CA PRO A 52 -8.05 12.63 8.86
C PRO A 52 -8.85 12.52 10.16
N THR A 53 -9.70 11.51 10.24
CA THR A 53 -10.52 11.23 11.43
C THR A 53 -10.30 9.83 12.00
N ASN A 54 -9.81 8.91 11.18
CA ASN A 54 -9.63 7.51 11.55
C ASN A 54 -8.23 7.01 11.19
N LEU A 55 -7.65 6.22 12.08
CA LEU A 55 -6.63 5.24 11.74
C LEU A 55 -7.29 4.14 10.91
N LEU A 56 -6.67 3.76 9.82
CA LEU A 56 -7.13 2.69 8.95
C LEU A 56 -6.13 1.54 8.98
N CYS A 57 -6.65 0.30 9.05
CA CYS A 57 -5.83 -0.90 8.89
C CYS A 57 -6.43 -1.78 7.79
N LEU A 58 -5.61 -2.18 6.83
CA LEU A 58 -6.02 -3.04 5.74
C LEU A 58 -6.04 -4.49 6.22
N VAL A 59 -7.23 -5.10 6.21
CA VAL A 59 -7.44 -6.49 6.64
C VAL A 59 -7.27 -7.46 5.48
N SER A 60 -7.82 -7.11 4.31
CA SER A 60 -7.69 -7.92 3.10
C SER A 60 -7.78 -7.06 1.85
N GLY A 61 -7.22 -7.57 0.76
CA GLY A 61 -7.15 -6.85 -0.50
C GLY A 61 -5.97 -5.88 -0.58
N LYS A 62 -6.07 -4.87 -1.45
CA LYS A 62 -4.98 -3.90 -1.70
C LYS A 62 -5.52 -2.49 -1.83
N VAL A 63 -4.77 -1.52 -1.31
CA VAL A 63 -5.08 -0.09 -1.36
C VAL A 63 -3.92 0.65 -1.99
N LYS A 64 -4.20 1.54 -2.95
CA LYS A 64 -3.21 2.47 -3.50
C LYS A 64 -3.32 3.83 -2.84
N ILE A 65 -2.19 4.37 -2.41
CA ILE A 65 -2.04 5.76 -2.02
C ILE A 65 -1.40 6.50 -3.19
N TYR A 66 -2.05 7.55 -3.66
CA TYR A 66 -1.61 8.28 -4.84
C TYR A 66 -1.79 9.79 -4.67
N LYS A 67 -1.07 10.53 -5.48
CA LYS A 67 -1.21 11.99 -5.60
C LYS A 67 -1.39 12.35 -7.06
N GLU A 68 -2.29 13.28 -7.34
CA GLU A 68 -2.40 13.85 -8.68
C GLU A 68 -1.18 14.74 -8.96
N GLY A 69 -0.48 14.43 -10.04
CA GLY A 69 0.66 15.19 -10.50
C GLY A 69 0.26 16.31 -11.44
N VAL A 70 1.26 17.05 -11.93
CA VAL A 70 1.07 18.11 -12.94
C VAL A 70 0.39 17.50 -14.18
N GLY A 71 -0.68 18.15 -14.64
CA GLY A 71 -1.46 17.67 -15.80
C GLY A 71 -2.45 16.52 -15.49
N GLY A 72 -2.80 16.33 -14.20
CA GLY A 72 -3.83 15.37 -13.79
C GLY A 72 -3.40 13.90 -13.88
N ARG A 73 -2.11 13.60 -14.12
CA ARG A 73 -1.60 12.23 -14.11
C ARG A 73 -1.31 11.78 -12.67
N PRO A 74 -2.00 10.74 -12.16
CA PRO A 74 -1.76 10.26 -10.82
C PRO A 74 -0.38 9.59 -10.72
N GLN A 75 0.30 9.83 -9.61
CA GLN A 75 1.51 9.10 -9.20
C GLN A 75 1.15 8.20 -8.03
N ILE A 76 1.31 6.89 -8.18
CA ILE A 76 1.14 5.97 -7.06
C ILE A 76 2.35 6.10 -6.14
N MET A 77 2.10 6.57 -4.93
CA MET A 77 3.12 6.75 -3.90
C MET A 77 3.40 5.46 -3.14
N ARG A 78 2.34 4.71 -2.81
CA ARG A 78 2.41 3.43 -2.09
C ARG A 78 1.30 2.52 -2.56
N VAL A 79 1.54 1.23 -2.51
CA VAL A 79 0.48 0.21 -2.54
C VAL A 79 0.57 -0.53 -1.22
N LEU A 80 -0.56 -0.63 -0.52
CA LEU A 80 -0.65 -1.24 0.81
C LEU A 80 -1.18 -2.65 0.67
N GLY A 81 -0.56 -3.56 1.41
CA GLY A 81 -0.99 -4.93 1.62
C GLY A 81 -1.71 -5.12 2.95
N GLU A 82 -2.08 -6.36 3.25
CA GLU A 82 -2.72 -6.73 4.52
C GLU A 82 -1.84 -6.37 5.73
N THR A 83 -2.46 -6.08 6.85
CA THR A 83 -1.84 -5.67 8.13
C THR A 83 -1.18 -4.29 8.13
N GLU A 84 -1.22 -3.54 7.02
CA GLU A 84 -0.66 -2.20 6.99
C GLU A 84 -1.63 -1.15 7.52
N TYR A 85 -1.07 -0.22 8.32
CA TYR A 85 -1.78 0.93 8.88
C TYR A 85 -1.56 2.15 8.02
N PHE A 86 -2.60 2.97 7.84
CA PHE A 86 -2.53 4.19 7.05
C PHE A 86 -3.51 5.27 7.54
N ALA A 87 -3.48 6.45 6.91
CA ALA A 87 -4.31 7.60 7.24
C ALA A 87 -4.00 8.30 8.57
N TYR A 88 -3.03 7.85 9.36
CA TYR A 88 -2.69 8.43 10.67
C TYR A 88 -1.62 9.54 10.60
N ARG A 89 -0.72 9.52 9.60
CA ARG A 89 0.37 10.49 9.46
C ARG A 89 -0.13 11.94 9.46
N ALA A 90 -1.12 12.25 8.63
CA ALA A 90 -1.65 13.59 8.47
C ALA A 90 -2.29 14.11 9.76
N TYR A 91 -2.99 13.25 10.51
CA TYR A 91 -3.54 13.61 11.83
C TYR A 91 -2.45 13.93 12.84
N MET A 92 -1.41 13.10 12.92
CA MET A 92 -0.27 13.30 13.83
C MET A 92 0.53 14.55 13.48
N ALA A 93 0.57 14.92 12.20
CA ALA A 93 1.17 16.16 11.72
C ALA A 93 0.25 17.40 11.83
N ASN A 94 -1.01 17.20 12.26
CA ASN A 94 -2.03 18.23 12.31
C ASN A 94 -2.27 18.94 10.96
N GLU A 95 -2.38 18.16 9.90
CA GLU A 95 -2.59 18.64 8.52
C GLU A 95 -3.64 17.81 7.78
N PRO A 96 -4.27 18.33 6.71
CA PRO A 96 -5.12 17.54 5.83
C PRO A 96 -4.30 16.49 5.06
N PHE A 97 -4.99 15.53 4.43
CA PHE A 97 -4.31 14.57 3.55
C PHE A 97 -3.68 15.28 2.35
N ILE A 98 -2.39 15.04 2.13
CA ILE A 98 -1.65 15.50 0.94
C ILE A 98 -1.68 14.49 -0.21
N THR A 99 -2.35 13.36 -0.01
CA THR A 99 -2.54 12.27 -0.98
C THR A 99 -3.98 11.78 -0.92
N ALA A 100 -4.40 10.99 -1.91
CA ALA A 100 -5.64 10.25 -1.87
C ALA A 100 -5.38 8.75 -1.70
N ALA A 101 -6.38 8.00 -1.22
CA ALA A 101 -6.35 6.55 -1.17
C ALA A 101 -7.56 5.95 -1.87
N ALA A 102 -7.35 4.88 -2.62
CA ALA A 102 -8.40 4.13 -3.29
C ALA A 102 -8.14 2.63 -3.22
N ALA A 103 -9.22 1.86 -3.20
CA ALA A 103 -9.17 0.41 -3.26
C ALA A 103 -8.59 -0.03 -4.62
N PHE A 104 -7.46 -0.72 -4.60
CA PHE A 104 -6.82 -1.21 -5.81
C PHE A 104 -7.48 -2.48 -6.34
N GLU A 105 -8.02 -3.26 -5.42
CA GLU A 105 -8.94 -4.38 -5.61
C GLU A 105 -9.99 -4.35 -4.50
N PRO A 106 -11.03 -5.20 -4.51
CA PRO A 106 -11.96 -5.26 -3.39
C PRO A 106 -11.22 -5.48 -2.08
N CYS A 107 -11.46 -4.65 -1.08
CA CYS A 107 -10.72 -4.68 0.17
C CYS A 107 -11.61 -4.48 1.40
N VAL A 108 -11.10 -4.92 2.55
CA VAL A 108 -11.71 -4.75 3.86
C VAL A 108 -10.79 -3.93 4.73
N VAL A 109 -11.30 -2.88 5.34
CA VAL A 109 -10.55 -1.94 6.17
C VAL A 109 -11.17 -1.81 7.53
N LEU A 110 -10.38 -1.95 8.58
CA LEU A 110 -10.75 -1.54 9.95
C LEU A 110 -10.53 -0.03 10.10
N LYS A 111 -11.49 0.61 10.75
CA LYS A 111 -11.45 2.04 11.08
C LYS A 111 -11.48 2.21 12.58
N VAL A 112 -10.52 2.93 13.12
CA VAL A 112 -10.43 3.30 14.55
C VAL A 112 -10.38 4.82 14.65
N PRO A 113 -11.27 5.47 15.41
CA PRO A 113 -11.22 6.92 15.58
C PRO A 113 -9.85 7.37 16.12
N LEU A 114 -9.19 8.30 15.43
CA LEU A 114 -7.85 8.78 15.81
C LEU A 114 -7.83 9.46 17.17
N GLY A 115 -8.94 10.08 17.58
CA GLY A 115 -9.05 10.64 18.94
C GLY A 115 -8.87 9.60 20.04
N ILE A 116 -9.38 8.36 19.86
CA ILE A 116 -9.18 7.25 20.81
C ILE A 116 -7.71 6.79 20.77
N VAL A 117 -7.14 6.65 19.56
CA VAL A 117 -5.73 6.25 19.42
C VAL A 117 -4.80 7.23 20.10
N VAL A 118 -4.99 8.54 19.89
CA VAL A 118 -4.15 9.58 20.51
C VAL A 118 -4.33 9.63 22.02
N LYS A 119 -5.58 9.50 22.52
CA LYS A 119 -5.81 9.37 23.97
C LYS A 119 -4.98 8.23 24.57
N ILE A 120 -5.03 7.05 23.96
CA ILE A 120 -4.25 5.90 24.41
C ILE A 120 -2.74 6.17 24.32
N ILE A 121 -2.25 6.81 23.27
CA ILE A 121 -0.82 7.17 23.13
C ILE A 121 -0.37 8.09 24.28
N GLN A 122 -1.20 9.02 24.73
CA GLN A 122 -0.87 9.92 25.84
C GLN A 122 -0.72 9.18 27.18
N GLU A 123 -1.38 8.05 27.32
CA GLU A 123 -1.35 7.20 28.52
C GLU A 123 -0.35 6.03 28.42
N ASN A 124 0.01 5.65 27.20
CA ASN A 124 0.81 4.45 26.90
C ASN A 124 1.89 4.73 25.85
N ALA A 125 3.11 4.93 26.34
CA ALA A 125 4.27 5.21 25.50
C ALA A 125 4.58 4.07 24.49
N MET A 126 4.21 2.81 24.77
CA MET A 126 4.46 1.68 23.89
C MET A 126 3.67 1.79 22.58
N LEU A 127 2.41 2.24 22.65
CA LEU A 127 1.64 2.51 21.43
C LEU A 127 2.23 3.68 20.65
N GLY A 128 2.70 4.72 21.33
CA GLY A 128 3.42 5.83 20.70
C GLY A 128 4.68 5.37 19.99
N TRP A 129 5.48 4.51 20.64
CA TRP A 129 6.69 3.92 20.06
C TRP A 129 6.38 3.06 18.83
N PHE A 130 5.31 2.28 18.86
CA PHE A 130 4.84 1.51 17.72
C PHE A 130 4.61 2.40 16.48
N PHE A 131 3.93 3.53 16.63
CA PHE A 131 3.70 4.45 15.50
C PHE A 131 4.97 5.19 15.07
N ILE A 132 5.88 5.52 15.99
CA ILE A 132 7.18 6.09 15.66
C ILE A 132 7.98 5.13 14.77
N GLN A 133 8.04 3.85 15.13
CA GLN A 133 8.73 2.83 14.32
C GLN A 133 8.10 2.70 12.92
N LYS A 134 6.76 2.68 12.81
CA LYS A 134 6.06 2.65 11.51
C LYS A 134 6.39 3.89 10.67
N LEU A 135 6.37 5.09 11.25
CA LEU A 135 6.70 6.33 10.56
C LEU A 135 8.17 6.38 10.12
N ALA A 136 9.09 5.93 10.96
CA ALA A 136 10.51 5.88 10.63
C ALA A 136 10.78 4.90 9.47
N HIS A 137 10.12 3.74 9.48
CA HIS A 137 10.19 2.79 8.38
C HIS A 137 9.63 3.38 7.07
N ASP A 138 8.45 3.98 7.15
CA ASP A 138 7.79 4.62 6.00
C ASP A 138 8.65 5.76 5.41
N LEU A 139 9.32 6.54 6.26
CA LEU A 139 10.26 7.59 5.83
C LEU A 139 11.44 6.98 5.07
N GLY A 140 12.08 5.94 5.60
CA GLY A 140 13.19 5.27 4.92
C GLY A 140 12.80 4.72 3.55
N GLN A 141 11.63 4.10 3.44
CA GLN A 141 11.11 3.64 2.14
C GLN A 141 10.83 4.81 1.17
N SER A 142 10.35 5.94 1.69
CA SER A 142 10.09 7.14 0.87
C SER A 142 11.38 7.74 0.33
N ASP A 143 12.44 7.80 1.15
CA ASP A 143 13.75 8.30 0.75
C ASP A 143 14.37 7.43 -0.35
N GLU A 144 14.39 6.11 -0.16
CA GLU A 144 14.87 5.16 -1.17
C GLU A 144 14.09 5.29 -2.48
N ARG A 145 12.76 5.37 -2.40
CA ARG A 145 11.91 5.56 -3.58
C ARG A 145 12.21 6.87 -4.30
N THR A 146 12.47 7.95 -3.57
CA THR A 146 12.80 9.25 -4.17
C THR A 146 14.07 9.15 -5.00
N VAL A 147 15.13 8.51 -4.50
CA VAL A 147 16.37 8.28 -5.24
C VAL A 147 16.10 7.43 -6.48
N ASN A 148 15.36 6.34 -6.34
CA ASN A 148 15.05 5.42 -7.43
C ASN A 148 14.27 6.10 -8.56
N LEU A 149 13.28 6.93 -8.22
CA LEU A 149 12.46 7.64 -9.22
C LEU A 149 13.22 8.77 -9.93
N THR A 150 14.23 9.35 -9.31
CA THR A 150 14.97 10.49 -9.85
C THR A 150 16.25 10.10 -10.59
N GLN A 151 16.95 9.04 -10.16
CA GLN A 151 18.25 8.67 -10.69
C GLN A 151 18.20 7.50 -11.67
N LYS A 152 17.21 6.61 -11.59
CA LYS A 152 17.12 5.47 -12.50
C LYS A 152 16.48 5.82 -13.85
N HIS A 153 17.01 5.21 -14.90
CA HIS A 153 16.38 5.24 -16.22
C HIS A 153 15.04 4.51 -16.25
N ILE A 154 14.27 4.70 -17.31
CA ILE A 154 12.92 4.10 -17.48
C ILE A 154 12.94 2.57 -17.28
N ARG A 155 13.96 1.88 -17.80
CA ARG A 155 14.09 0.42 -17.68
C ARG A 155 14.30 -0.01 -16.23
N GLY A 156 15.22 0.66 -15.53
CA GLY A 156 15.50 0.39 -14.11
C GLY A 156 14.27 0.63 -13.24
N ARG A 157 13.55 1.74 -13.46
CA ARG A 157 12.32 2.05 -12.72
C ARG A 157 11.22 1.01 -12.92
N LEU A 158 11.04 0.52 -14.17
CA LEU A 158 10.05 -0.53 -14.42
C LEU A 158 10.46 -1.85 -13.79
N ALA A 159 11.73 -2.24 -13.91
CA ALA A 159 12.26 -3.47 -13.31
C ALA A 159 12.05 -3.45 -11.79
N GLU A 160 12.41 -2.33 -11.15
CA GLU A 160 12.21 -2.14 -9.71
C GLU A 160 10.74 -2.18 -9.29
N SER A 161 9.86 -1.53 -10.05
CA SER A 161 8.42 -1.59 -9.76
C SER A 161 7.88 -3.02 -9.84
N LEU A 162 8.35 -3.84 -10.79
CA LEU A 162 7.98 -5.24 -10.90
C LEU A 162 8.53 -6.07 -9.72
N LEU A 163 9.77 -5.85 -9.30
CA LEU A 163 10.39 -6.50 -8.15
C LEU A 163 9.69 -6.11 -6.85
N PHE A 164 9.40 -4.83 -6.67
CA PHE A 164 8.62 -4.33 -5.54
C PHE A 164 7.24 -5.02 -5.46
N LEU A 165 6.54 -5.16 -6.60
CA LEU A 165 5.25 -5.86 -6.63
C LEU A 165 5.39 -7.35 -6.26
N LYS A 166 6.47 -8.01 -6.69
CA LYS A 166 6.77 -9.39 -6.31
C LYS A 166 7.01 -9.51 -4.80
N GLU A 167 7.76 -8.58 -4.23
CA GLU A 167 8.12 -8.57 -2.81
C GLU A 167 6.89 -8.30 -1.92
N SER A 168 6.07 -7.33 -2.34
CA SER A 168 4.89 -6.90 -1.57
C SER A 168 3.70 -7.86 -1.69
N TYR A 169 3.54 -8.56 -2.80
CA TYR A 169 2.33 -9.34 -3.09
C TYR A 169 2.60 -10.81 -3.40
N GLY A 170 3.85 -11.17 -3.55
CA GLY A 170 4.24 -12.54 -3.87
C GLY A 170 3.89 -12.95 -5.29
N LEU A 171 3.94 -14.24 -5.51
CA LEU A 171 3.67 -14.90 -6.77
C LEU A 171 2.48 -15.83 -6.61
N GLU A 172 1.81 -16.17 -7.74
CA GLU A 172 0.78 -17.19 -7.78
C GLU A 172 1.37 -18.58 -7.45
N GLU A 173 0.53 -19.60 -7.37
CA GLU A 173 0.92 -20.98 -7.07
C GLU A 173 1.97 -21.54 -8.06
N ASP A 174 2.06 -20.97 -9.28
CA ASP A 174 3.06 -21.34 -10.28
C ASP A 174 4.48 -20.83 -9.95
N GLY A 175 4.65 -20.10 -8.85
CA GLY A 175 5.90 -19.56 -8.36
C GLY A 175 6.58 -18.52 -9.26
N SER A 176 5.85 -17.99 -10.25
CA SER A 176 6.44 -17.10 -11.26
C SER A 176 5.53 -15.98 -11.74
N THR A 177 4.22 -16.11 -11.65
CA THR A 177 3.25 -15.08 -12.03
C THR A 177 2.97 -14.16 -10.85
N LEU A 178 3.02 -12.84 -11.08
CA LEU A 178 2.64 -11.86 -10.05
C LEU A 178 1.20 -12.07 -9.59
N SER A 179 0.98 -12.12 -8.27
CA SER A 179 -0.36 -12.27 -7.67
C SER A 179 -1.19 -10.97 -7.69
N ILE A 180 -0.73 -9.93 -8.36
CA ILE A 180 -1.44 -8.68 -8.58
C ILE A 180 -1.53 -8.35 -10.08
N TYR A 181 -2.73 -7.98 -10.55
CA TYR A 181 -2.99 -7.67 -11.96
C TYR A 181 -3.21 -6.17 -12.16
N LEU A 182 -2.15 -5.47 -12.57
CA LEU A 182 -2.19 -4.04 -12.82
C LEU A 182 -2.60 -3.71 -14.26
N SER A 183 -3.32 -2.60 -14.41
CA SER A 183 -3.44 -1.97 -15.72
C SER A 183 -2.08 -1.41 -16.17
N ARG A 184 -1.92 -1.18 -17.46
CA ARG A 184 -0.70 -0.52 -17.99
C ARG A 184 -0.53 0.90 -17.45
N GLU A 185 -1.64 1.56 -17.18
CA GLU A 185 -1.69 2.87 -16.57
C GLU A 185 -1.23 2.82 -15.10
N ASP A 186 -1.74 1.88 -14.29
CA ASP A 186 -1.29 1.73 -12.90
C ASP A 186 0.20 1.38 -12.82
N LEU A 187 0.69 0.51 -13.72
CA LEU A 187 2.12 0.19 -13.80
C LEU A 187 2.96 1.41 -14.18
N ALA A 188 2.50 2.22 -15.13
CA ALA A 188 3.14 3.46 -15.52
C ALA A 188 3.18 4.47 -14.35
N ASN A 189 2.05 4.62 -13.65
CA ASN A 189 1.92 5.50 -12.51
C ASN A 189 2.79 5.04 -11.32
N LEU A 190 2.96 3.72 -11.13
CA LEU A 190 3.86 3.17 -10.12
C LEU A 190 5.33 3.43 -10.45
N SER A 191 5.70 3.34 -11.74
CA SER A 191 7.08 3.48 -12.22
C SER A 191 7.45 4.91 -12.63
N ASN A 192 6.58 5.90 -12.37
CA ASN A 192 6.73 7.30 -12.75
C ASN A 192 7.10 7.50 -14.24
N MET A 193 6.29 6.94 -15.12
CA MET A 193 6.46 7.07 -16.58
C MET A 193 5.12 7.22 -17.28
N THR A 194 5.15 7.56 -18.57
CA THR A 194 3.93 7.57 -19.38
C THR A 194 3.47 6.14 -19.67
N THR A 195 2.17 5.93 -19.87
CA THR A 195 1.61 4.62 -20.23
C THR A 195 2.26 4.04 -21.49
N SER A 196 2.55 4.88 -22.50
CA SER A 196 3.25 4.47 -23.71
C SER A 196 4.67 3.96 -23.43
N ASN A 197 5.40 4.62 -22.52
CA ASN A 197 6.73 4.17 -22.09
C ASN A 197 6.65 2.84 -21.33
N ALA A 198 5.68 2.68 -20.42
CA ALA A 198 5.48 1.44 -19.69
C ALA A 198 5.18 0.27 -20.64
N ILE A 199 4.28 0.46 -21.60
CA ILE A 199 3.96 -0.55 -22.61
C ILE A 199 5.20 -0.93 -23.42
N ARG A 200 5.93 0.06 -23.95
CA ARG A 200 7.12 -0.18 -24.78
C ARG A 200 8.22 -0.89 -24.00
N THR A 201 8.50 -0.45 -22.76
CA THR A 201 9.55 -1.05 -21.93
C THR A 201 9.16 -2.46 -21.49
N LEU A 202 7.89 -2.68 -21.14
CA LEU A 202 7.40 -4.01 -20.78
C LEU A 202 7.44 -4.98 -21.99
N SER A 203 7.12 -4.50 -23.20
CA SER A 203 7.26 -5.29 -24.43
C SER A 203 8.73 -5.64 -24.73
N ALA A 204 9.65 -4.70 -24.47
CA ALA A 204 11.09 -4.99 -24.61
C ALA A 204 11.51 -6.07 -23.59
N PHE A 205 11.09 -6.00 -22.34
CA PHE A 205 11.36 -7.05 -21.35
C PHE A 205 10.80 -8.42 -21.77
N ALA A 206 9.62 -8.44 -22.40
CA ALA A 206 9.05 -9.69 -22.93
C ALA A 206 9.89 -10.25 -24.09
N SER A 207 10.34 -9.40 -25.02
CA SER A 207 11.20 -9.79 -26.16
C SER A 207 12.57 -10.32 -25.67
N GLU A 208 13.10 -9.75 -24.60
CA GLU A 208 14.33 -10.17 -23.95
C GLU A 208 14.15 -11.42 -23.04
N ARG A 209 12.94 -11.96 -22.95
CA ARG A 209 12.57 -13.09 -22.09
C ARG A 209 12.81 -12.84 -20.60
N LEU A 210 12.70 -11.61 -20.16
CA LEU A 210 12.76 -11.24 -18.73
C LEU A 210 11.42 -11.50 -18.05
N VAL A 211 10.33 -11.23 -18.79
CA VAL A 211 8.96 -11.50 -18.36
C VAL A 211 8.17 -12.12 -19.53
N ALA A 212 7.07 -12.81 -19.19
CA ALA A 212 6.01 -13.14 -20.15
C ALA A 212 4.74 -12.38 -19.77
N ILE A 213 3.93 -12.01 -20.77
CA ILE A 213 2.74 -11.18 -20.59
C ILE A 213 1.54 -11.91 -21.17
N ASP A 214 0.49 -12.05 -20.35
CA ASP A 214 -0.82 -12.52 -20.79
C ASP A 214 -1.88 -11.55 -20.24
N GLY A 215 -2.40 -10.68 -21.09
CA GLY A 215 -3.30 -9.62 -20.71
C GLY A 215 -2.72 -8.73 -19.61
N ARG A 216 -3.25 -8.82 -18.40
CA ARG A 216 -2.75 -8.11 -17.21
C ARG A 216 -1.79 -8.95 -16.35
N LYS A 217 -1.68 -10.24 -16.64
CA LYS A 217 -0.75 -11.13 -15.93
C LYS A 217 0.67 -10.86 -16.38
N ILE A 218 1.59 -10.82 -15.45
CA ILE A 218 3.03 -10.66 -15.69
C ILE A 218 3.72 -11.82 -14.99
N LYS A 219 4.41 -12.63 -15.78
CA LYS A 219 5.16 -13.79 -15.32
C LYS A 219 6.65 -13.50 -15.38
N PHE A 220 7.36 -13.69 -14.29
CA PHE A 220 8.82 -13.57 -14.28
C PHE A 220 9.46 -14.77 -14.96
N MET A 221 10.35 -14.48 -15.90
CA MET A 221 11.14 -15.48 -16.62
C MET A 221 12.62 -15.45 -16.18
N ASN A 222 13.15 -14.27 -15.86
CA ASN A 222 14.52 -14.09 -15.39
C ASN A 222 14.59 -12.98 -14.33
N ILE A 223 14.36 -13.34 -13.08
CA ILE A 223 14.39 -12.39 -11.94
C ILE A 223 15.78 -11.82 -11.73
N ALA A 224 16.83 -12.64 -11.83
CA ALA A 224 18.21 -12.20 -11.58
C ALA A 224 18.64 -11.09 -12.55
N GLU A 225 18.22 -11.16 -13.81
CA GLU A 225 18.53 -10.12 -14.80
C GLU A 225 17.69 -8.86 -14.56
N LEU A 226 16.41 -8.98 -14.13
CA LEU A 226 15.61 -7.84 -13.72
C LEU A 226 16.21 -7.12 -12.50
N GLU A 227 16.77 -7.86 -11.54
CA GLU A 227 17.49 -7.29 -10.39
C GLU A 227 18.73 -6.50 -10.81
N LYS A 228 19.50 -6.99 -11.79
CA LYS A 228 20.62 -6.23 -12.35
C LYS A 228 20.14 -4.95 -13.05
N ILE A 229 19.12 -5.04 -13.89
CA ILE A 229 18.57 -3.86 -14.58
C ILE A 229 18.04 -2.86 -13.55
N SER A 230 17.41 -3.31 -12.48
CA SER A 230 16.94 -2.44 -11.40
C SER A 230 18.07 -1.69 -10.69
N LYS A 231 19.25 -2.32 -10.54
CA LYS A 231 20.41 -1.72 -9.86
C LYS A 231 21.23 -0.77 -10.75
N ILE A 232 21.32 -1.07 -12.03
CA ILE A 232 22.17 -0.30 -12.97
C ILE A 232 21.39 0.89 -13.56
N GLY A 233 20.07 0.83 -13.64
CA GLY A 233 19.19 1.86 -14.16
C GLY A 233 18.72 1.54 -15.56
#